data_b2601daafc9c0aa31edffdbb62e0a2e8
#
_entry.id   b2601daafc9c0aa31edffdbb62e0a2e8
#
_cell.length_a   1.000
_cell.length_b   1.000
_cell.length_c   1.000
_cell.angle_alpha   90.00
_cell.angle_beta   90.00
_cell.angle_gamma   90.00
#
_symmetry.space_group_name_H-M   'P 1'
#
loop_
_entity.id
_entity.type
_entity.pdbx_description
1 polymer ?
#
loop_
_entity_poly.entity_id
_entity_poly.type
_entity_poly.pdbx_seq_one_letter_code
_entity_poly.pdbx_strand_id
1 'polypeptide(L)'
;FSGKWLPIETLKVNKNIYIETSQLIGIKNNNDLSLDLNTSCLAKIIEDVDILSMGGSRTNDAGIGLLSKMGIDFLNNEDVIEDPKPKDFKLINNIKINESFKKVNKKVLIDTNIPLLGDNNAFKVFGPQKGLTNSEIKFLEKNVERIFNLLSNEMASSLDPFKEGTGASGGLSFALGEVLGCEIISGPQFFLNEXX
;
A
#
# COMPACT_ATOMS: atom_id res chain seq x y z
N PHE A 1 -15.81 -19.64 6.69
CA PHE A 1 -14.89 -19.09 5.66
C PHE A 1 -14.42 -20.24 4.76
N SER A 2 -15.12 -20.49 3.66
CA SER A 2 -14.63 -21.34 2.59
C SER A 2 -13.81 -20.44 1.66
N GLY A 3 -12.60 -20.12 2.07
CA GLY A 3 -11.69 -19.36 1.23
C GLY A 3 -11.18 -20.24 0.11
N LYS A 4 -11.78 -20.13 -1.06
CA LYS A 4 -11.15 -20.67 -2.26
C LYS A 4 -9.94 -19.81 -2.56
N TRP A 5 -8.77 -20.35 -2.34
CA TRP A 5 -7.52 -19.74 -2.79
C TRP A 5 -7.52 -19.75 -4.30
N LEU A 6 -7.58 -18.57 -4.90
CA LEU A 6 -7.34 -18.48 -6.34
C LEU A 6 -5.84 -18.63 -6.58
N PRO A 7 -5.45 -19.38 -7.57
CA PRO A 7 -4.02 -19.47 -7.90
C PRO A 7 -3.51 -18.08 -8.30
N ILE A 8 -2.46 -17.65 -7.63
CA ILE A 8 -1.77 -16.40 -7.96
C ILE A 8 -0.79 -16.74 -9.07
N GLU A 9 -0.94 -16.09 -10.20
CA GLU A 9 0.01 -16.27 -11.30
C GLU A 9 1.30 -15.52 -10.96
N THR A 10 2.36 -16.27 -10.75
CA THR A 10 3.69 -15.71 -10.60
C THR A 10 4.47 -15.97 -11.89
N LEU A 11 5.14 -14.94 -12.36
CA LEU A 11 6.02 -15.06 -13.51
C LEU A 11 7.46 -15.22 -13.01
N LYS A 12 8.15 -16.27 -13.44
CA LYS A 12 9.56 -16.45 -13.13
C LYS A 12 10.39 -16.06 -14.34
N VAL A 13 11.20 -15.02 -14.20
CA VAL A 13 12.11 -14.56 -15.24
C VAL A 13 13.50 -14.41 -14.60
N ASN A 14 14.49 -15.08 -15.19
CA ASN A 14 15.90 -15.00 -14.73
C ASN A 14 16.06 -15.20 -13.21
N LYS A 15 15.37 -16.20 -12.66
CA LYS A 15 15.36 -16.56 -11.23
C LYS A 15 14.55 -15.62 -10.32
N ASN A 16 14.03 -14.49 -10.83
CA ASN A 16 13.20 -13.59 -10.04
C ASN A 16 11.74 -14.02 -10.08
N ILE A 17 11.06 -13.89 -8.95
CA ILE A 17 9.62 -14.15 -8.83
C ILE A 17 8.90 -12.81 -8.86
N TYR A 18 8.06 -12.64 -9.88
CA TYR A 18 7.26 -11.43 -10.11
C TYR A 18 5.80 -11.67 -9.71
N ILE A 19 5.18 -10.66 -9.14
CA ILE A 19 3.75 -10.70 -8.90
C ILE A 19 3.14 -9.33 -9.22
N GLU A 20 1.94 -9.36 -9.82
CA GLU A 20 1.14 -8.16 -9.98
C GLU A 20 0.20 -8.03 -8.78
N THR A 21 0.32 -6.93 -8.04
CA THR A 21 -0.44 -6.75 -6.80
C THR A 21 -1.95 -6.73 -7.02
N SER A 22 -2.42 -6.30 -8.19
CA SER A 22 -3.85 -6.32 -8.52
C SER A 22 -4.47 -7.72 -8.48
N GLN A 23 -3.67 -8.77 -8.65
CA GLN A 23 -4.17 -10.15 -8.54
C GLN A 23 -4.57 -10.51 -7.11
N LEU A 24 -3.97 -9.84 -6.12
CA LEU A 24 -4.22 -10.10 -4.70
C LEU A 24 -5.26 -9.15 -4.11
N ILE A 25 -5.17 -7.89 -4.49
CA ILE A 25 -6.00 -6.82 -3.94
C ILE A 25 -6.96 -6.27 -5.00
N GLY A 26 -7.12 -6.99 -6.08
CA GLY A 26 -8.08 -6.72 -7.13
C GLY A 26 -9.40 -7.45 -6.88
N ILE A 27 -10.27 -7.26 -7.74
CA ILE A 27 -11.71 -7.50 -7.77
C ILE A 27 -12.13 -8.91 -7.29
N LYS A 28 -12.91 -9.00 -6.22
CA LYS A 28 -13.64 -10.25 -5.95
C LYS A 28 -15.15 -10.10 -5.81
N ASN A 29 -15.67 -8.94 -5.46
CA ASN A 29 -17.11 -8.71 -5.42
C ASN A 29 -17.41 -7.26 -5.78
N ASN A 30 -18.35 -7.05 -6.68
CA ASN A 30 -18.76 -5.71 -7.11
C ASN A 30 -19.43 -4.89 -5.98
N ASN A 31 -19.68 -5.51 -4.84
CA ASN A 31 -20.37 -4.88 -3.72
C ASN A 31 -19.47 -4.43 -2.57
N ASP A 32 -18.17 -4.69 -2.64
CA ASP A 32 -17.26 -4.26 -1.58
C ASP A 32 -17.03 -2.75 -1.67
N LEU A 33 -17.32 -2.04 -0.59
CA LEU A 33 -17.08 -0.60 -0.50
C LEU A 33 -15.59 -0.31 -0.43
N SER A 34 -15.15 0.73 -1.11
CA SER A 34 -13.73 1.10 -1.18
C SER A 34 -13.06 1.29 0.18
N LEU A 35 -13.82 1.73 1.18
CA LEU A 35 -13.28 1.95 2.52
C LEU A 35 -13.22 0.68 3.36
N ASP A 36 -13.67 -0.46 2.84
CA ASP A 36 -13.64 -1.78 3.52
C ASP A 36 -12.49 -2.67 3.04
N LEU A 37 -11.71 -2.22 2.06
CA LEU A 37 -10.63 -3.00 1.47
C LEU A 37 -9.27 -2.52 1.98
N ASN A 38 -8.36 -3.46 2.24
CA ASN A 38 -6.99 -3.12 2.64
C ASN A 38 -5.98 -4.07 1.99
N THR A 39 -4.70 -3.82 2.25
CA THR A 39 -3.57 -4.51 1.63
C THR A 39 -2.96 -5.61 2.51
N SER A 40 -3.60 -5.99 3.62
CA SER A 40 -3.00 -6.90 4.60
C SER A 40 -2.64 -8.28 4.03
N CYS A 41 -3.37 -8.75 3.01
CA CYS A 41 -3.11 -10.05 2.39
C CYS A 41 -1.72 -10.16 1.76
N LEU A 42 -1.11 -9.02 1.38
CA LEU A 42 0.24 -9.01 0.78
C LEU A 42 1.31 -9.50 1.77
N ALA A 43 1.08 -9.37 3.07
CA ALA A 43 2.05 -9.79 4.08
C ALA A 43 2.39 -11.29 3.98
N LYS A 44 1.48 -12.09 3.44
CA LYS A 44 1.66 -13.55 3.31
C LYS A 44 2.67 -13.95 2.24
N ILE A 45 2.91 -13.08 1.28
CA ILE A 45 3.72 -13.41 0.11
C ILE A 45 4.90 -12.47 -0.10
N ILE A 46 4.95 -11.34 0.61
CA ILE A 46 5.95 -10.31 0.34
C ILE A 46 7.39 -10.83 0.48
N GLU A 47 7.61 -11.82 1.33
CA GLU A 47 8.94 -12.40 1.51
C GLU A 47 9.32 -13.34 0.36
N ASP A 48 8.32 -13.96 -0.28
CA ASP A 48 8.52 -14.97 -1.32
C ASP A 48 8.69 -14.39 -2.73
N VAL A 49 8.41 -13.10 -2.92
CA VAL A 49 8.52 -12.45 -4.22
C VAL A 49 9.71 -11.51 -4.26
N ASP A 50 10.29 -11.33 -5.44
CA ASP A 50 11.44 -10.43 -5.63
C ASP A 50 10.98 -9.08 -6.17
N ILE A 51 9.96 -9.09 -7.03
CA ILE A 51 9.48 -7.90 -7.72
C ILE A 51 7.95 -7.82 -7.62
N LEU A 52 7.48 -6.67 -7.13
CA LEU A 52 6.07 -6.35 -7.02
C LEU A 52 5.70 -5.31 -8.09
N SER A 53 4.79 -5.65 -8.99
CA SER A 53 4.28 -4.69 -9.97
C SER A 53 3.00 -4.04 -9.44
N MET A 54 2.98 -2.72 -9.41
CA MET A 54 1.83 -1.94 -8.95
C MET A 54 0.85 -1.77 -10.10
N GLY A 55 -0.18 -2.61 -10.13
CA GLY A 55 -1.25 -2.51 -11.10
C GLY A 55 -2.47 -1.78 -10.55
N GLY A 56 -3.57 -1.84 -11.28
CA GLY A 56 -4.84 -1.25 -10.89
C GLY A 56 -5.49 -1.97 -9.72
N SER A 57 -5.27 -1.48 -8.51
CA SER A 57 -5.86 -2.05 -7.30
C SER A 57 -7.17 -1.36 -6.93
N ARG A 58 -8.00 -2.03 -6.14
CA ARG A 58 -9.22 -1.42 -5.58
C ARG A 58 -8.99 -0.82 -4.20
N THR A 59 -7.83 -1.06 -3.59
CA THR A 59 -7.53 -0.55 -2.24
C THR A 59 -7.17 0.93 -2.26
N ASN A 60 -7.49 1.61 -1.16
CA ASN A 60 -7.16 3.01 -0.92
C ASN A 60 -6.66 3.19 0.52
N ASP A 61 -5.93 2.20 1.02
CA ASP A 61 -5.49 2.17 2.42
C ASP A 61 -4.06 2.68 2.62
N ALA A 62 -3.42 3.18 1.55
CA ALA A 62 -2.04 3.69 1.61
C ALA A 62 -1.05 2.64 2.17
N GLY A 63 -1.37 1.34 2.01
CA GLY A 63 -0.55 0.26 2.51
C GLY A 63 -0.64 0.01 4.02
N ILE A 64 -1.54 0.70 4.72
CA ILE A 64 -1.65 0.58 6.19
C ILE A 64 -2.01 -0.86 6.59
N GLY A 65 -2.86 -1.54 5.83
CA GLY A 65 -3.18 -2.95 6.10
C GLY A 65 -1.93 -3.83 6.05
N LEU A 66 -1.10 -3.65 5.02
CA LEU A 66 0.18 -4.39 4.92
C LEU A 66 1.08 -4.06 6.12
N LEU A 67 1.26 -2.78 6.42
CA LEU A 67 2.13 -2.34 7.52
C LEU A 67 1.69 -2.94 8.86
N SER A 68 0.37 -3.08 9.07
CA SER A 68 -0.18 -3.67 10.30
C SER A 68 0.23 -5.14 10.49
N LYS A 69 0.60 -5.83 9.42
CA LYS A 69 1.08 -7.22 9.45
C LYS A 69 2.61 -7.31 9.40
N MET A 70 3.29 -6.15 9.27
CA MET A 70 4.75 -6.09 9.13
C MET A 70 5.42 -5.51 10.38
N GLY A 71 4.73 -5.53 11.52
CA GLY A 71 5.30 -5.11 12.80
C GLY A 71 4.97 -3.67 13.21
N ILE A 72 3.94 -3.05 12.63
CA ILE A 72 3.49 -1.72 13.02
C ILE A 72 2.05 -1.82 13.55
N ASP A 73 1.86 -1.58 14.83
CA ASP A 73 0.52 -1.55 15.43
C ASP A 73 -0.08 -0.15 15.30
N PHE A 74 -1.29 -0.10 14.76
CA PHE A 74 -2.09 1.13 14.68
C PHE A 74 -3.13 1.05 15.79
N LEU A 75 -3.15 2.06 16.69
CA LEU A 75 -3.90 1.97 17.93
C LEU A 75 -4.95 3.08 18.06
N ASN A 76 -6.03 2.73 18.73
CA ASN A 76 -6.97 3.67 19.32
C ASN A 76 -6.64 3.72 20.83
N ASN A 77 -5.94 4.77 21.24
CA ASN A 77 -5.32 4.89 22.57
C ASN A 77 -4.31 3.73 22.80
N GLU A 78 -4.68 2.73 23.58
CA GLU A 78 -3.83 1.57 23.86
C GLU A 78 -4.32 0.30 23.15
N ASP A 79 -5.49 0.34 22.53
CA ASP A 79 -6.10 -0.81 21.88
C ASP A 79 -5.65 -0.93 20.42
N VAL A 80 -5.09 -2.08 20.07
CA VAL A 80 -4.67 -2.36 18.68
C VAL A 80 -5.91 -2.51 17.79
N ILE A 81 -5.93 -1.79 16.67
CA ILE A 81 -6.95 -1.96 15.63
C ILE A 81 -6.48 -3.10 14.73
N GLU A 82 -7.08 -4.26 14.92
CA GLU A 82 -6.73 -5.44 14.14
C GLU A 82 -7.17 -5.28 12.68
N ASP A 83 -6.25 -5.54 11.74
CA ASP A 83 -6.50 -5.48 10.31
C ASP A 83 -7.17 -4.16 9.86
N PRO A 84 -6.54 -3.01 10.15
CA PRO A 84 -7.17 -1.70 9.92
C PRO A 84 -7.54 -1.48 8.45
N LYS A 85 -8.72 -0.92 8.26
CA LYS A 85 -9.26 -0.56 6.93
C LYS A 85 -9.46 0.95 6.87
N PRO A 86 -9.58 1.54 5.68
CA PRO A 86 -9.76 2.99 5.57
C PRO A 86 -10.86 3.56 6.49
N LYS A 87 -11.98 2.87 6.63
CA LYS A 87 -13.07 3.32 7.51
C LYS A 87 -12.64 3.47 8.98
N ASP A 88 -11.60 2.74 9.40
CA ASP A 88 -11.09 2.74 10.78
C ASP A 88 -10.07 3.87 11.03
N PHE A 89 -9.58 4.52 9.96
CA PHE A 89 -8.47 5.48 10.05
C PHE A 89 -8.73 6.62 11.04
N LYS A 90 -9.97 7.06 11.16
CA LYS A 90 -10.34 8.14 12.11
C LYS A 90 -10.09 7.75 13.57
N LEU A 91 -10.06 6.45 13.86
CA LEU A 91 -9.84 5.93 15.23
C LEU A 91 -8.35 5.83 15.58
N ILE A 92 -7.47 5.79 14.59
CA ILE A 92 -6.03 5.64 14.81
C ILE A 92 -5.50 6.96 15.40
N ASN A 93 -5.02 6.92 16.65
CA ASN A 93 -4.45 8.10 17.31
C ASN A 93 -3.08 7.81 17.92
N ASN A 94 -2.58 6.58 17.78
CA ASN A 94 -1.27 6.19 18.30
C ASN A 94 -0.69 5.09 17.43
N ILE A 95 0.64 4.96 17.43
CA ILE A 95 1.35 3.94 16.64
C ILE A 95 2.46 3.36 17.50
N LYS A 96 2.66 2.06 17.41
CA LYS A 96 3.76 1.37 18.07
C LYS A 96 4.50 0.51 17.04
N ILE A 97 5.82 0.66 17.01
CA ILE A 97 6.66 -0.17 16.15
C ILE A 97 7.20 -1.32 17.00
N ASN A 98 6.90 -2.55 16.60
CA ASN A 98 7.26 -3.76 17.33
C ASN A 98 8.68 -4.21 16.96
N GLU A 99 9.26 -5.05 17.81
CA GLU A 99 10.58 -5.64 17.57
C GLU A 99 10.62 -6.49 16.30
N SER A 100 9.47 -6.99 15.87
CA SER A 100 9.33 -7.77 14.63
C SER A 100 9.41 -6.93 13.36
N PHE A 101 9.31 -5.60 13.47
CA PHE A 101 9.39 -4.72 12.30
C PHE A 101 10.75 -4.86 11.63
N LYS A 102 10.72 -5.07 10.31
CA LYS A 102 11.96 -5.09 9.52
C LYS A 102 11.65 -4.53 8.13
N LYS A 103 12.64 -3.88 7.55
CA LYS A 103 12.55 -3.44 6.17
C LYS A 103 12.67 -4.66 5.24
N VAL A 104 12.11 -4.54 4.05
CA VAL A 104 12.17 -5.61 3.04
C VAL A 104 12.88 -5.07 1.79
N ASN A 105 13.81 -5.85 1.26
CA ASN A 105 14.62 -5.45 0.10
C ASN A 105 14.01 -6.04 -1.17
N LYS A 106 12.96 -5.39 -1.66
CA LYS A 106 12.24 -5.81 -2.88
C LYS A 106 12.25 -4.68 -3.90
N LYS A 107 12.02 -5.03 -5.16
CA LYS A 107 11.81 -4.06 -6.22
C LYS A 107 10.32 -3.84 -6.42
N VAL A 108 9.92 -2.60 -6.62
CA VAL A 108 8.52 -2.22 -6.83
C VAL A 108 8.44 -1.46 -8.14
N LEU A 109 7.73 -2.02 -9.12
CA LEU A 109 7.54 -1.39 -10.41
C LEU A 109 6.27 -0.55 -10.40
N ILE A 110 6.38 0.71 -10.78
CA ILE A 110 5.25 1.64 -10.87
C ILE A 110 5.10 2.16 -12.29
N ASP A 111 3.86 2.50 -12.66
CA ASP A 111 3.53 3.06 -13.97
C ASP A 111 2.95 4.46 -13.90
N THR A 112 3.02 5.09 -12.74
CA THR A 112 2.48 6.43 -12.53
C THR A 112 3.42 7.28 -11.68
N ASN A 113 3.42 8.58 -11.94
CA ASN A 113 4.18 9.56 -11.14
C ASN A 113 3.31 10.24 -10.07
N ILE A 114 2.03 9.87 -9.98
CA ILE A 114 1.09 10.53 -9.05
C ILE A 114 1.54 10.27 -7.60
N PRO A 115 1.64 11.32 -6.77
CA PRO A 115 1.99 11.16 -5.36
C PRO A 115 0.78 10.70 -4.53
N LEU A 116 1.05 10.23 -3.31
CA LEU A 116 -0.01 9.81 -2.39
C LEU A 116 -0.82 11.01 -1.87
N LEU A 117 -0.14 12.10 -1.54
CA LEU A 117 -0.75 13.34 -1.06
C LEU A 117 -0.31 14.53 -1.90
N GLY A 118 -0.97 15.66 -1.72
CA GLY A 118 -0.71 16.88 -2.49
C GLY A 118 -1.91 17.28 -3.34
N ASP A 119 -1.75 18.30 -4.15
CA ASP A 119 -2.86 18.88 -4.91
C ASP A 119 -3.44 17.90 -5.93
N ASN A 120 -2.59 17.11 -6.58
CA ASN A 120 -2.98 16.12 -7.61
C ASN A 120 -2.60 14.73 -7.12
N ASN A 121 -3.23 14.26 -6.06
CA ASN A 121 -2.87 13.04 -5.37
C ASN A 121 -3.68 11.82 -5.84
N ALA A 122 -3.24 10.64 -5.41
CA ALA A 122 -3.81 9.37 -5.85
C ALA A 122 -5.31 9.22 -5.54
N PHE A 123 -5.76 9.74 -4.40
CA PHE A 123 -7.17 9.64 -4.01
C PHE A 123 -8.07 10.46 -4.95
N LYS A 124 -7.60 11.65 -5.37
CA LYS A 124 -8.33 12.50 -6.32
C LYS A 124 -8.32 11.92 -7.72
N VAL A 125 -7.16 11.43 -8.17
CA VAL A 125 -6.98 10.97 -9.55
C VAL A 125 -7.65 9.61 -9.78
N PHE A 126 -7.42 8.66 -8.90
CA PHE A 126 -7.87 7.27 -9.08
C PHE A 126 -9.11 6.91 -8.24
N GLY A 127 -9.43 7.70 -7.22
CA GLY A 127 -10.52 7.41 -6.30
C GLY A 127 -11.90 7.34 -6.97
N PRO A 128 -12.26 8.30 -7.82
CA PRO A 128 -13.58 8.27 -8.46
C PRO A 128 -13.87 6.97 -9.24
N GLN A 129 -12.87 6.45 -9.99
CA GLN A 129 -13.05 5.20 -10.73
C GLN A 129 -13.12 3.97 -9.80
N LYS A 130 -12.68 4.13 -8.55
CA LYS A 130 -12.78 3.09 -7.51
C LYS A 130 -14.05 3.25 -6.66
N GLY A 131 -14.91 4.21 -7.01
CA GLY A 131 -16.17 4.45 -6.32
C GLY A 131 -16.11 5.39 -5.12
N LEU A 132 -15.00 6.09 -4.91
CA LEU A 132 -14.89 7.06 -3.81
C LEU A 132 -15.67 8.35 -4.12
N THR A 133 -16.44 8.79 -3.15
CA THR A 133 -17.09 10.11 -3.18
C THR A 133 -16.09 11.20 -2.81
N ASN A 134 -16.43 12.45 -3.12
CA ASN A 134 -15.59 13.59 -2.74
C ASN A 134 -15.37 13.68 -1.22
N SER A 135 -16.37 13.33 -0.42
CA SER A 135 -16.22 13.34 1.05
C SER A 135 -15.28 12.23 1.53
N GLU A 136 -15.32 11.07 0.89
CA GLU A 136 -14.40 9.96 1.19
C GLU A 136 -12.97 10.29 0.79
N ILE A 137 -12.78 10.97 -0.34
CA ILE A 137 -11.44 11.43 -0.77
C ILE A 137 -10.86 12.38 0.29
N LYS A 138 -11.61 13.38 0.73
CA LYS A 138 -11.17 14.32 1.77
C LYS A 138 -10.88 13.60 3.09
N PHE A 139 -11.71 12.62 3.44
CA PHE A 139 -11.52 11.80 4.63
C PHE A 139 -10.19 11.06 4.56
N LEU A 140 -9.88 10.42 3.41
CA LEU A 140 -8.63 9.69 3.20
C LEU A 140 -7.42 10.62 3.25
N GLU A 141 -7.47 11.73 2.52
CA GLU A 141 -6.38 12.72 2.52
C GLU A 141 -6.01 13.14 3.95
N LYS A 142 -7.01 13.57 4.71
CA LYS A 142 -6.82 14.06 6.08
C LYS A 142 -6.26 12.97 7.01
N ASN A 143 -6.85 11.78 6.97
CA ASN A 143 -6.48 10.72 7.91
C ASN A 143 -5.14 10.07 7.54
N VAL A 144 -4.87 9.86 6.26
CA VAL A 144 -3.61 9.30 5.80
C VAL A 144 -2.46 10.25 6.15
N GLU A 145 -2.61 11.55 5.91
CA GLU A 145 -1.59 12.53 6.29
C GLU A 145 -1.32 12.48 7.80
N ARG A 146 -2.38 12.47 8.61
CA ARG A 146 -2.27 12.43 10.07
C ARG A 146 -1.58 11.14 10.55
N ILE A 147 -1.97 10.00 10.01
CA ILE A 147 -1.40 8.69 10.39
C ILE A 147 0.09 8.63 10.03
N PHE A 148 0.47 9.09 8.84
CA PHE A 148 1.87 9.04 8.43
C PHE A 148 2.73 10.08 9.16
N ASN A 149 2.15 11.18 9.65
CA ASN A 149 2.86 12.08 10.55
C ASN A 149 3.14 11.39 11.90
N LEU A 150 2.17 10.65 12.44
CA LEU A 150 2.39 9.84 13.65
C LEU A 150 3.49 8.80 13.41
N LEU A 151 3.45 8.13 12.27
CA LEU A 151 4.43 7.09 11.94
C LEU A 151 5.85 7.69 11.76
N SER A 152 5.97 8.83 11.08
CA SER A 152 7.24 9.55 10.93
C SER A 152 7.86 9.85 12.28
N ASN A 153 7.05 10.33 13.22
CA ASN A 153 7.50 10.65 14.57
C ASN A 153 7.97 9.40 15.30
N GLU A 154 7.20 8.31 15.21
CA GLU A 154 7.54 7.05 15.90
C GLU A 154 8.80 6.41 15.31
N MET A 155 8.98 6.50 13.99
CA MET A 155 10.17 5.98 13.31
C MET A 155 11.40 6.88 13.44
N ALA A 156 11.21 8.11 13.93
CA ALA A 156 12.24 9.16 13.92
C ALA A 156 12.82 9.33 12.50
N SER A 157 11.96 9.30 11.49
CA SER A 157 12.33 9.32 10.08
C SER A 157 11.33 10.14 9.29
N SER A 158 11.81 10.95 8.36
CA SER A 158 10.95 11.73 7.48
C SER A 158 10.42 10.84 6.37
N LEU A 159 9.10 10.63 6.35
CA LEU A 159 8.40 9.92 5.29
C LEU A 159 7.79 10.97 4.35
N ASP A 160 7.97 10.79 3.03
CA ASP A 160 7.52 11.79 2.05
C ASP A 160 6.37 11.28 1.18
N PRO A 161 5.11 11.58 1.56
CA PRO A 161 3.95 11.18 0.77
C PRO A 161 3.71 12.05 -0.47
N PHE A 162 4.49 13.11 -0.64
CA PHE A 162 4.40 14.02 -1.79
C PHE A 162 5.35 13.63 -2.92
N LYS A 163 6.21 12.66 -2.69
CA LYS A 163 7.17 12.16 -3.67
C LYS A 163 6.44 11.48 -4.83
N GLU A 164 6.93 11.71 -6.05
CA GLU A 164 6.37 11.11 -7.26
C GLU A 164 6.31 9.58 -7.16
N GLY A 165 5.18 9.00 -7.61
CA GLY A 165 4.96 7.56 -7.65
C GLY A 165 4.49 6.95 -6.34
N THR A 166 4.47 7.70 -5.24
CA THR A 166 4.03 7.16 -3.94
C THR A 166 2.54 6.81 -3.92
N GLY A 167 1.77 7.35 -4.87
CA GLY A 167 0.32 7.09 -4.96
C GLY A 167 -0.07 5.80 -5.69
N ALA A 168 0.89 5.10 -6.29
CA ALA A 168 0.59 3.89 -7.06
C ALA A 168 -0.12 2.85 -6.18
N SER A 169 -1.10 2.15 -6.75
CA SER A 169 -1.93 1.15 -6.07
C SER A 169 -2.55 1.66 -4.77
N GLY A 170 -3.19 2.84 -4.82
CA GLY A 170 -3.89 3.41 -3.66
C GLY A 170 -2.95 3.78 -2.50
N GLY A 171 -1.69 4.08 -2.82
CA GLY A 171 -0.67 4.46 -1.85
C GLY A 171 0.17 3.29 -1.33
N LEU A 172 -0.06 2.07 -1.83
CA LEU A 172 0.74 0.91 -1.43
C LEU A 172 2.23 1.16 -1.72
N SER A 173 2.56 1.81 -2.84
CA SER A 173 3.96 2.08 -3.17
C SER A 173 4.64 3.00 -2.14
N PHE A 174 3.88 3.90 -1.50
CA PHE A 174 4.41 4.71 -0.39
C PHE A 174 4.84 3.81 0.77
N ALA A 175 3.96 2.91 1.21
CA ALA A 175 4.28 2.00 2.32
C ALA A 175 5.50 1.13 1.99
N LEU A 176 5.55 0.59 0.77
CA LEU A 176 6.65 -0.27 0.34
C LEU A 176 7.96 0.53 0.25
N GLY A 177 7.94 1.69 -0.39
CA GLY A 177 9.16 2.48 -0.62
C GLY A 177 9.63 3.26 0.60
N GLU A 178 8.75 4.11 1.16
CA GLU A 178 9.15 5.03 2.24
C GLU A 178 9.25 4.32 3.60
N VAL A 179 8.36 3.38 3.89
CA VAL A 179 8.33 2.72 5.21
C VAL A 179 9.14 1.43 5.20
N LEU A 180 8.90 0.54 4.25
CA LEU A 180 9.55 -0.78 4.21
C LEU A 180 10.88 -0.81 3.45
N GLY A 181 11.27 0.29 2.80
CA GLY A 181 12.60 0.43 2.20
C GLY A 181 12.79 -0.26 0.86
N CYS A 182 11.71 -0.56 0.15
CA CYS A 182 11.79 -1.15 -1.18
C CYS A 182 12.32 -0.15 -2.21
N GLU A 183 12.98 -0.67 -3.25
CA GLU A 183 13.43 0.13 -4.39
C GLU A 183 12.27 0.38 -5.35
N ILE A 184 11.90 1.65 -5.54
CA ILE A 184 10.82 2.02 -6.46
C ILE A 184 11.42 2.29 -7.84
N ILE A 185 10.91 1.61 -8.86
CA ILE A 185 11.44 1.69 -10.24
C ILE A 185 10.27 1.97 -11.19
N SER A 186 10.45 2.94 -12.09
CA SER A 186 9.47 3.17 -13.14
C SER A 186 9.48 1.99 -14.11
N GLY A 187 8.28 1.50 -14.50
CA GLY A 187 8.15 0.38 -15.41
C GLY A 187 8.96 0.53 -16.70
N PRO A 188 8.88 1.68 -17.39
CA PRO A 188 9.72 1.91 -18.59
C PRO A 188 11.22 1.79 -18.33
N GLN A 189 11.72 2.32 -17.21
CA GLN A 189 13.14 2.22 -16.84
C GLN A 189 13.57 0.77 -16.60
N PHE A 190 12.67 -0.01 -15.99
CA PHE A 190 12.97 -1.42 -15.70
C PHE A 190 13.22 -2.19 -17.01
N PHE A 191 12.32 -2.07 -17.99
CA PHE A 191 12.44 -2.81 -19.25
C PHE A 191 13.65 -2.36 -20.06
N LEU A 192 14.02 -1.08 -20.02
CA LEU A 192 15.22 -0.59 -20.69
C LEU A 192 16.51 -1.20 -20.13
N ASN A 193 16.56 -1.43 -18.84
CA ASN A 193 17.74 -2.01 -18.17
C ASN A 193 17.83 -3.53 -18.30
N GLU A 194 16.77 -4.21 -18.52
CA GLU A 194 16.78 -5.67 -18.72
C GLU A 194 17.09 -6.11 -20.17
N UNK A 195 16.88 -5.22 -20.91
CA UNK A 195 17.11 -5.45 -22.28
C UNK A 195 18.50 -5.18 -22.76
N UNK A 196 19.19 -4.82 -21.98
CA UNK A 196 20.55 -4.52 -22.29
C UNK A 196 21.43 -5.64 -21.88
#